data_a0d17c5a1a09f7394faf8b2efbec7901
#
_entry.id   a0d17c5a1a09f7394faf8b2efbec7901
#
_cell.length_a   1.000
_cell.length_b   1.000
_cell.length_c   1.000
_cell.angle_alpha   90.00
_cell.angle_beta   90.00
_cell.angle_gamma   90.00
#
_symmetry.space_group_name_H-M   'P 1'
#
loop_
_entity.id
_entity.type
_entity.pdbx_description
1 polymer ?
#
loop_
_entity_poly.entity_id
_entity_poly.type
_entity_poly.pdbx_seq_one_letter_code
_entity_poly.pdbx_strand_id
1 'polypeptide(L)'
;MSIKTFAMAAGLASLGTIALAQSVTYDYDPGADFARYKTFAWTRGTELTDELNHARVVRAVDAQLVAKGLTRVEPGARPEVLVAYHASFERNLEIRGFSHGWGPFGLGGDRTGSARVEPVVVGTLVVDIVDARTSAIVWRATASSDINPATSPQKRDQKVTSATAKMFKNYPPKP
;
A
#
# COMPACT_ATOMS: atom_id res chain seq x y z
N MET A 1 54.89 -30.95 -9.18
CA MET A 1 53.56 -31.47 -8.79
C MET A 1 52.65 -30.27 -8.53
N SER A 2 51.86 -29.83 -9.56
CA SER A 2 51.08 -28.57 -9.52
C SER A 2 49.65 -28.88 -9.15
N ILE A 3 49.20 -28.31 -8.05
CA ILE A 3 47.82 -28.39 -7.58
C ILE A 3 47.05 -27.21 -8.21
N LYS A 4 46.11 -27.51 -9.13
CA LYS A 4 45.19 -26.52 -9.72
C LYS A 4 43.99 -26.35 -8.80
N THR A 5 43.87 -25.16 -8.20
CA THR A 5 42.71 -24.75 -7.40
C THR A 5 41.58 -24.38 -8.33
N PHE A 6 40.43 -25.08 -8.22
CA PHE A 6 39.18 -24.81 -8.95
C PHE A 6 38.38 -23.79 -8.13
N ALA A 7 38.24 -22.58 -8.64
CA ALA A 7 37.35 -21.57 -8.06
C ALA A 7 35.92 -21.79 -8.56
N MET A 8 35.03 -22.16 -7.65
CA MET A 8 33.60 -22.35 -7.88
C MET A 8 32.88 -21.00 -7.74
N ALA A 9 32.48 -20.38 -8.83
CA ALA A 9 31.70 -19.16 -8.83
C ALA A 9 30.24 -19.50 -8.51
N ALA A 10 29.78 -19.12 -7.33
CA ALA A 10 28.36 -19.18 -6.94
C ALA A 10 27.62 -18.00 -7.57
N GLY A 11 26.80 -18.27 -8.60
CA GLY A 11 25.90 -17.29 -9.20
C GLY A 11 24.73 -17.00 -8.26
N LEU A 12 24.64 -15.77 -7.73
CA LEU A 12 23.44 -15.26 -7.07
C LEU A 12 22.36 -15.04 -8.12
N ALA A 13 21.34 -15.89 -8.14
CA ALA A 13 20.11 -15.65 -8.88
C ALA A 13 19.27 -14.61 -8.10
N SER A 14 19.28 -13.37 -8.55
CA SER A 14 18.38 -12.32 -8.05
C SER A 14 16.96 -12.62 -8.52
N LEU A 15 16.13 -13.14 -7.63
CA LEU A 15 14.69 -13.24 -7.82
C LEU A 15 14.11 -11.82 -7.87
N GLY A 16 13.88 -11.31 -9.07
CA GLY A 16 13.17 -10.06 -9.29
C GLY A 16 11.74 -10.19 -8.79
N THR A 17 11.43 -9.57 -7.66
CA THR A 17 10.06 -9.42 -7.18
C THR A 17 9.32 -8.48 -8.14
N ILE A 18 8.31 -8.99 -8.85
CA ILE A 18 7.37 -8.17 -9.62
C ILE A 18 6.60 -7.32 -8.59
N ALA A 19 7.01 -6.08 -8.43
CA ALA A 19 6.29 -5.11 -7.63
C ALA A 19 4.99 -4.78 -8.39
N LEU A 20 3.86 -5.31 -7.93
CA LEU A 20 2.54 -4.85 -8.36
C LEU A 20 2.49 -3.33 -8.13
N ALA A 21 2.15 -2.58 -9.18
CA ALA A 21 2.10 -1.13 -9.15
C ALA A 21 1.08 -0.66 -8.10
N GLN A 22 1.57 -0.31 -6.92
CA GLN A 22 0.83 0.25 -5.82
C GLN A 22 1.20 1.72 -5.73
N SER A 23 0.25 2.61 -6.04
CA SER A 23 0.43 4.04 -5.87
C SER A 23 0.27 4.40 -4.40
N VAL A 24 1.24 5.11 -3.83
CA VAL A 24 1.19 5.61 -2.44
C VAL A 24 1.59 7.08 -2.44
N THR A 25 0.75 7.92 -1.87
CA THR A 25 1.00 9.35 -1.62
C THR A 25 0.78 9.65 -0.15
N TYR A 26 1.39 10.71 0.35
CA TYR A 26 1.14 11.23 1.70
C TYR A 26 1.25 12.76 1.70
N ASP A 27 0.59 13.36 2.68
CA ASP A 27 0.61 14.79 2.96
C ASP A 27 0.57 15.00 4.47
N TYR A 28 1.06 16.13 4.95
CA TYR A 28 1.12 16.44 6.39
C TYR A 28 1.12 17.95 6.64
N ASP A 29 0.69 18.34 7.84
CA ASP A 29 0.79 19.70 8.34
C ASP A 29 2.23 19.97 8.81
N PRO A 30 3.00 20.86 8.13
CA PRO A 30 4.37 21.19 8.54
C PRO A 30 4.44 21.93 9.88
N GLY A 31 3.32 22.51 10.35
CA GLY A 31 3.23 23.16 11.67
C GLY A 31 2.97 22.19 12.84
N ALA A 32 2.71 20.90 12.55
CA ALA A 32 2.44 19.92 13.59
C ALA A 32 3.72 19.44 14.29
N ASP A 33 3.69 19.40 15.60
CA ASP A 33 4.78 18.82 16.41
C ASP A 33 4.60 17.31 16.55
N PHE A 34 5.11 16.56 15.58
CA PHE A 34 5.06 15.11 15.54
C PHE A 34 5.85 14.46 16.70
N ALA A 35 6.81 15.14 17.28
CA ALA A 35 7.64 14.58 18.37
C ALA A 35 6.84 14.39 19.67
N ARG A 36 5.77 15.17 19.86
CA ARG A 36 4.90 15.06 21.03
C ARG A 36 3.93 13.88 20.96
N TYR A 37 3.63 13.34 19.77
CA TYR A 37 2.64 12.27 19.64
C TYR A 37 3.21 10.92 20.08
N LYS A 38 2.70 10.39 21.19
CA LYS A 38 3.13 9.12 21.80
C LYS A 38 2.01 8.11 21.92
N THR A 39 0.75 8.57 21.94
CA THR A 39 -0.42 7.74 22.15
C THR A 39 -1.46 7.95 21.04
N PHE A 40 -2.11 6.86 20.63
CA PHE A 40 -3.19 6.92 19.64
C PHE A 40 -4.40 6.09 20.05
N ALA A 41 -5.56 6.49 19.59
CA ALA A 41 -6.78 5.69 19.61
C ALA A 41 -7.47 5.75 18.25
N TRP A 42 -8.26 4.72 17.94
CA TRP A 42 -9.08 4.71 16.74
C TRP A 42 -10.30 5.61 16.89
N THR A 43 -10.65 6.29 15.80
CA THR A 43 -11.91 7.01 15.64
C THR A 43 -12.60 6.55 14.37
N ARG A 44 -13.89 6.88 14.23
CA ARG A 44 -14.69 6.44 13.08
C ARG A 44 -14.21 7.08 11.77
N GLY A 45 -14.05 6.24 10.76
CA GLY A 45 -13.83 6.61 9.36
C GLY A 45 -14.91 6.03 8.45
N THR A 46 -14.62 5.88 7.16
CA THR A 46 -15.44 5.11 6.21
C THR A 46 -14.90 3.68 6.14
N GLU A 47 -15.30 2.89 7.10
CA GLU A 47 -14.75 1.55 7.32
C GLU A 47 -15.32 0.54 6.32
N LEU A 48 -14.57 -0.54 6.11
CA LEU A 48 -15.02 -1.69 5.32
C LEU A 48 -16.14 -2.43 6.07
N THR A 49 -17.18 -2.79 5.35
CA THR A 49 -18.27 -3.63 5.88
C THR A 49 -17.84 -5.10 6.07
N ASP A 50 -16.80 -5.54 5.36
CA ASP A 50 -16.17 -6.85 5.53
C ASP A 50 -15.26 -6.83 6.76
N GLU A 51 -15.71 -7.45 7.86
CA GLU A 51 -15.00 -7.49 9.15
C GLU A 51 -13.58 -8.07 9.05
N LEU A 52 -13.36 -9.08 8.18
CA LEU A 52 -12.04 -9.68 8.02
C LEU A 52 -11.05 -8.69 7.38
N ASN A 53 -11.50 -7.94 6.38
CA ASN A 53 -10.67 -6.91 5.76
C ASN A 53 -10.50 -5.68 6.66
N HIS A 54 -11.56 -5.30 7.41
CA HIS A 54 -11.45 -4.28 8.46
C HIS A 54 -10.36 -4.65 9.48
N ALA A 55 -10.43 -5.85 10.05
CA ALA A 55 -9.44 -6.32 11.03
C ALA A 55 -8.01 -6.37 10.47
N ARG A 56 -7.84 -6.69 9.16
CA ARG A 56 -6.52 -6.63 8.49
C ARG A 56 -5.96 -5.21 8.42
N VAL A 57 -6.81 -4.25 8.04
CA VAL A 57 -6.39 -2.84 7.95
C VAL A 57 -5.99 -2.32 9.32
N VAL A 58 -6.84 -2.51 10.33
CA VAL A 58 -6.58 -2.05 11.71
C VAL A 58 -5.27 -2.64 12.22
N ARG A 59 -5.10 -3.97 12.13
CA ARG A 59 -3.88 -4.66 12.58
C ARG A 59 -2.62 -4.14 11.86
N ALA A 60 -2.70 -3.93 10.54
CA ALA A 60 -1.56 -3.48 9.77
C ALA A 60 -1.16 -2.03 10.08
N VAL A 61 -2.13 -1.15 10.29
CA VAL A 61 -1.88 0.25 10.70
C VAL A 61 -1.36 0.31 12.13
N ASP A 62 -1.96 -0.44 13.07
CA ASP A 62 -1.46 -0.55 14.45
C ASP A 62 0.01 -0.95 14.49
N ALA A 63 0.38 -1.98 13.71
CA ALA A 63 1.76 -2.43 13.65
C ALA A 63 2.72 -1.34 13.16
N GLN A 64 2.30 -0.50 12.20
CA GLN A 64 3.12 0.61 11.73
C GLN A 64 3.26 1.71 12.79
N LEU A 65 2.17 2.10 13.44
CA LEU A 65 2.19 3.15 14.46
C LEU A 65 3.04 2.73 15.68
N VAL A 66 2.90 1.47 16.11
CA VAL A 66 3.73 0.91 17.19
C VAL A 66 5.21 0.88 16.78
N ALA A 67 5.53 0.48 15.56
CA ALA A 67 6.91 0.51 15.04
C ALA A 67 7.48 1.93 14.95
N LYS A 68 6.63 2.95 14.88
CA LYS A 68 6.99 4.38 14.92
C LYS A 68 7.02 4.97 16.34
N GLY A 69 6.82 4.14 17.36
CA GLY A 69 6.95 4.52 18.77
C GLY A 69 5.66 5.05 19.42
N LEU A 70 4.50 4.92 18.76
CA LEU A 70 3.22 5.26 19.36
C LEU A 70 2.64 4.05 20.11
N THR A 71 1.90 4.32 21.18
CA THR A 71 1.19 3.31 21.97
C THR A 71 -0.30 3.46 21.76
N ARG A 72 -0.98 2.36 21.43
CA ARG A 72 -2.44 2.33 21.38
C ARG A 72 -3.01 2.43 22.78
N VAL A 73 -4.01 3.28 22.97
CA VAL A 73 -4.73 3.43 24.24
C VAL A 73 -6.20 3.02 24.08
N GLU A 74 -6.81 2.62 25.20
CA GLU A 74 -8.19 2.15 25.24
C GLU A 74 -9.21 3.27 25.03
N PRO A 75 -10.45 2.94 24.61
CA PRO A 75 -11.56 3.89 24.56
C PRO A 75 -11.78 4.55 25.93
N GLY A 76 -11.82 5.90 25.95
CA GLY A 76 -11.95 6.68 27.18
C GLY A 76 -10.63 7.24 27.73
N ALA A 77 -9.47 6.75 27.30
CA ALA A 77 -8.20 7.44 27.50
C ALA A 77 -8.18 8.74 26.68
N ARG A 78 -7.25 9.64 27.03
CA ARG A 78 -7.01 10.88 26.27
C ARG A 78 -5.81 10.67 25.36
N PRO A 79 -6.00 10.16 24.12
CA PRO A 79 -4.91 10.00 23.18
C PRO A 79 -4.42 11.37 22.71
N GLU A 80 -3.19 11.44 22.25
CA GLU A 80 -2.64 12.65 21.62
C GLU A 80 -3.06 12.76 20.16
N VAL A 81 -3.25 11.59 19.49
CA VAL A 81 -3.80 11.54 18.14
C VAL A 81 -4.93 10.53 18.02
N LEU A 82 -5.86 10.83 17.12
CA LEU A 82 -6.89 9.91 16.65
C LEU A 82 -6.50 9.40 15.29
N VAL A 83 -6.77 8.11 15.05
CA VAL A 83 -6.50 7.45 13.77
C VAL A 83 -7.82 7.04 13.15
N ALA A 84 -8.03 7.41 11.91
CA ALA A 84 -9.16 6.96 11.11
C ALA A 84 -8.66 6.33 9.80
N TYR A 85 -9.42 5.41 9.23
CA TYR A 85 -9.20 5.01 7.85
C TYR A 85 -10.48 5.10 7.03
N HIS A 86 -10.30 5.33 5.73
CA HIS A 86 -11.37 5.35 4.74
C HIS A 86 -11.00 4.39 3.62
N ALA A 87 -11.94 3.54 3.23
CA ALA A 87 -11.76 2.61 2.13
C ALA A 87 -12.86 2.81 1.09
N SER A 88 -12.46 2.81 -0.17
CA SER A 88 -13.37 2.87 -1.31
C SER A 88 -12.97 1.88 -2.39
N PHE A 89 -13.94 1.47 -3.22
CA PHE A 89 -13.74 0.62 -4.37
C PHE A 89 -14.38 1.27 -5.59
N GLU A 90 -13.59 1.41 -6.66
CA GLU A 90 -14.06 1.95 -7.93
C GLU A 90 -13.93 0.87 -9.01
N ARG A 91 -14.92 0.77 -9.89
CA ARG A 91 -14.87 -0.10 -11.06
C ARG A 91 -14.50 0.74 -12.27
N ASN A 92 -13.32 0.48 -12.81
CA ASN A 92 -12.83 1.12 -14.01
C ASN A 92 -12.83 0.12 -15.18
N LEU A 93 -12.98 0.61 -16.40
CA LEU A 93 -12.83 -0.18 -17.61
C LEU A 93 -11.44 0.10 -18.18
N GLU A 94 -10.56 -0.90 -18.17
CA GLU A 94 -9.26 -0.80 -18.83
C GLU A 94 -9.31 -1.45 -20.22
N ILE A 95 -8.83 -0.72 -21.22
CA ILE A 95 -8.63 -1.26 -22.57
C ILE A 95 -7.21 -1.82 -22.61
N ARG A 96 -7.09 -3.16 -22.56
CA ARG A 96 -5.81 -3.84 -22.78
C ARG A 96 -5.68 -4.18 -24.25
N GLY A 97 -4.87 -3.41 -24.98
CA GLY A 97 -4.51 -3.68 -26.36
C GLY A 97 -3.21 -4.46 -26.42
N PHE A 98 -3.21 -5.61 -27.09
CA PHE A 98 -1.97 -6.26 -27.52
C PHE A 98 -1.54 -5.65 -28.86
N SER A 99 -0.53 -4.80 -28.86
CA SER A 99 0.21 -4.50 -30.08
C SER A 99 1.29 -5.57 -30.25
N HIS A 100 1.06 -6.52 -31.13
CA HIS A 100 2.14 -7.42 -31.57
C HIS A 100 3.16 -6.62 -32.36
N GLY A 101 4.41 -6.79 -31.98
CA GLY A 101 5.57 -6.06 -32.41
C GLY A 101 5.75 -5.97 -33.92
N TRP A 102 6.22 -4.84 -34.30
CA TRP A 102 6.73 -4.52 -35.60
C TRP A 102 8.02 -5.33 -35.83
N GLY A 103 7.94 -6.39 -36.62
CA GLY A 103 9.12 -7.08 -37.15
C GLY A 103 9.78 -6.24 -38.23
N PRO A 104 11.14 -6.29 -38.42
CA PRO A 104 11.88 -5.43 -39.34
C PRO A 104 11.70 -5.78 -40.85
N PHE A 105 10.82 -6.71 -41.16
CA PHE A 105 10.48 -7.06 -42.56
C PHE A 105 8.98 -6.95 -42.76
N GLY A 106 8.55 -5.80 -43.31
CA GLY A 106 7.17 -5.47 -43.64
C GLY A 106 6.59 -6.32 -44.75
N LEU A 107 6.11 -7.53 -44.45
CA LEU A 107 5.24 -8.32 -45.31
C LEU A 107 3.94 -8.61 -44.57
N GLY A 108 2.86 -8.01 -45.10
CA GLY A 108 1.47 -8.05 -44.74
C GLY A 108 1.00 -9.22 -43.86
N GLY A 109 0.66 -8.93 -42.65
CA GLY A 109 -0.11 -9.77 -41.75
C GLY A 109 -1.28 -8.98 -41.19
N ASP A 110 -2.43 -9.58 -41.27
CA ASP A 110 -3.75 -9.10 -40.87
C ASP A 110 -3.74 -8.33 -39.53
N ARG A 111 -4.20 -7.06 -39.54
CA ARG A 111 -4.28 -6.16 -38.37
C ARG A 111 -5.55 -6.45 -37.57
N THR A 112 -5.69 -7.62 -37.04
CA THR A 112 -6.71 -7.89 -36.01
C THR A 112 -6.08 -7.77 -34.62
N GLY A 113 -5.80 -6.53 -34.20
CA GLY A 113 -5.53 -6.21 -32.80
C GLY A 113 -6.84 -6.34 -32.02
N SER A 114 -7.04 -7.42 -31.28
CA SER A 114 -8.18 -7.53 -30.38
C SER A 114 -7.92 -6.69 -29.12
N ALA A 115 -8.56 -5.53 -29.02
CA ALA A 115 -8.66 -4.80 -27.79
C ALA A 115 -9.68 -5.51 -26.88
N ARG A 116 -9.24 -6.00 -25.73
CA ARG A 116 -10.14 -6.56 -24.70
C ARG A 116 -10.38 -5.51 -23.64
N VAL A 117 -11.64 -5.18 -23.40
CA VAL A 117 -12.06 -4.33 -22.29
C VAL A 117 -12.25 -5.25 -21.08
N GLU A 118 -11.43 -5.07 -20.04
CA GLU A 118 -11.54 -5.83 -18.80
C GLU A 118 -11.94 -4.88 -17.68
N PRO A 119 -12.97 -5.23 -16.87
CA PRO A 119 -13.31 -4.45 -15.69
C PRO A 119 -12.23 -4.65 -14.63
N VAL A 120 -11.62 -3.56 -14.20
CA VAL A 120 -10.65 -3.53 -13.10
C VAL A 120 -11.30 -2.87 -11.90
N VAL A 121 -11.19 -3.49 -10.73
CA VAL A 121 -11.61 -2.89 -9.47
C VAL A 121 -10.39 -2.28 -8.80
N VAL A 122 -10.40 -0.97 -8.60
CA VAL A 122 -9.35 -0.26 -7.86
C VAL A 122 -9.84 -0.06 -6.43
N GLY A 123 -9.05 -0.53 -5.47
CA GLY A 123 -9.25 -0.27 -4.05
C GLY A 123 -8.35 0.88 -3.59
N THR A 124 -8.93 1.83 -2.89
CA THR A 124 -8.22 2.95 -2.28
C THR A 124 -8.37 2.90 -0.77
N LEU A 125 -7.23 2.96 -0.06
CA LEU A 125 -7.14 3.07 1.39
C LEU A 125 -6.53 4.42 1.74
N VAL A 126 -7.25 5.23 2.52
CA VAL A 126 -6.75 6.47 3.11
C VAL A 126 -6.60 6.25 4.62
N VAL A 127 -5.50 6.69 5.20
CA VAL A 127 -5.29 6.70 6.66
C VAL A 127 -5.01 8.13 7.09
N ASP A 128 -5.77 8.59 8.07
CA ASP A 128 -5.65 9.91 8.68
C ASP A 128 -5.13 9.81 10.10
N ILE A 129 -4.22 10.71 10.46
CA ILE A 129 -3.82 10.99 11.83
C ILE A 129 -4.30 12.40 12.15
N VAL A 130 -5.10 12.49 13.19
CA VAL A 130 -5.79 13.71 13.63
C VAL A 130 -5.27 14.11 15.03
N ASP A 131 -4.84 15.33 15.21
CA ASP A 131 -4.50 15.86 16.55
C ASP A 131 -5.77 15.86 17.40
N ALA A 132 -5.76 15.12 18.51
CA ALA A 132 -6.95 14.94 19.34
C ALA A 132 -7.39 16.23 20.07
N ARG A 133 -6.51 17.19 20.22
CA ARG A 133 -6.79 18.48 20.90
C ARG A 133 -7.42 19.50 19.94
N THR A 134 -6.94 19.56 18.70
CA THR A 134 -7.37 20.56 17.70
C THR A 134 -8.40 20.00 16.72
N SER A 135 -8.55 18.69 16.66
CA SER A 135 -9.34 17.98 15.65
C SER A 135 -8.87 18.23 14.21
N ALA A 136 -7.65 18.70 14.02
CA ALA A 136 -7.04 18.91 12.72
C ALA A 136 -6.36 17.65 12.23
N ILE A 137 -6.50 17.34 10.94
CA ILE A 137 -5.71 16.28 10.29
C ILE A 137 -4.27 16.79 10.20
N VAL A 138 -3.35 16.08 10.84
CA VAL A 138 -1.93 16.43 10.85
C VAL A 138 -1.11 15.58 9.87
N TRP A 139 -1.64 14.42 9.49
CA TRP A 139 -1.02 13.57 8.47
C TRP A 139 -2.08 12.72 7.79
N ARG A 140 -1.91 12.54 6.48
CA ARG A 140 -2.76 11.69 5.64
C ARG A 140 -1.89 10.91 4.67
N ALA A 141 -2.17 9.62 4.49
CA ALA A 141 -1.60 8.84 3.40
C ALA A 141 -2.70 8.10 2.64
N THR A 142 -2.46 7.92 1.34
CA THR A 142 -3.37 7.22 0.43
C THR A 142 -2.60 6.14 -0.30
N ALA A 143 -3.17 4.95 -0.37
CA ALA A 143 -2.67 3.83 -1.16
C ALA A 143 -3.78 3.33 -2.09
N SER A 144 -3.48 3.18 -3.39
CA SER A 144 -4.41 2.62 -4.37
C SER A 144 -3.78 1.45 -5.10
N SER A 145 -4.55 0.40 -5.35
CA SER A 145 -4.12 -0.77 -6.10
C SER A 145 -5.28 -1.53 -6.71
N ASP A 146 -5.01 -2.30 -7.75
CA ASP A 146 -5.97 -3.23 -8.33
C ASP A 146 -6.36 -4.31 -7.32
N ILE A 147 -7.66 -4.56 -7.23
CA ILE A 147 -8.25 -5.59 -6.39
C ILE A 147 -8.68 -6.77 -7.27
N ASN A 148 -8.09 -7.94 -7.01
CA ASN A 148 -8.56 -9.18 -7.58
C ASN A 148 -9.36 -9.96 -6.52
N PRO A 149 -10.68 -10.16 -6.71
CA PRO A 149 -11.53 -10.88 -5.75
C PRO A 149 -11.09 -12.33 -5.51
N ALA A 150 -10.44 -12.96 -6.49
CA ALA A 150 -9.91 -14.33 -6.37
C ALA A 150 -8.61 -14.45 -5.57
N THR A 151 -8.08 -13.34 -5.05
CA THR A 151 -6.84 -13.34 -4.24
C THR A 151 -7.05 -14.12 -2.94
N SER A 152 -6.10 -15.01 -2.61
CA SER A 152 -6.14 -15.78 -1.35
C SER A 152 -6.05 -14.89 -0.11
N PRO A 153 -6.57 -15.33 1.06
CA PRO A 153 -6.49 -14.56 2.31
C PRO A 153 -5.07 -14.11 2.66
N GLN A 154 -4.09 -14.99 2.48
CA GLN A 154 -2.67 -14.68 2.77
C GLN A 154 -2.13 -13.56 1.86
N LYS A 155 -2.46 -13.60 0.57
CA LYS A 155 -2.05 -12.55 -0.38
C LYS A 155 -2.76 -11.22 -0.09
N ARG A 156 -4.01 -11.24 0.38
CA ARG A 156 -4.72 -10.03 0.82
C ARG A 156 -4.03 -9.41 2.03
N ASP A 157 -3.66 -10.24 3.02
CA ASP A 157 -2.93 -9.79 4.20
C ASP A 157 -1.58 -9.16 3.82
N GLN A 158 -0.81 -9.81 2.95
CA GLN A 158 0.45 -9.28 2.42
C GLN A 158 0.28 -7.95 1.69
N LYS A 159 -0.78 -7.82 0.86
CA LYS A 159 -1.07 -6.56 0.15
C LYS A 159 -1.35 -5.42 1.12
N VAL A 160 -2.20 -5.63 2.10
CA VAL A 160 -2.55 -4.61 3.11
C VAL A 160 -1.31 -4.23 3.92
N THR A 161 -0.54 -5.21 4.41
CA THR A 161 0.71 -4.98 5.16
C THR A 161 1.73 -4.21 4.33
N SER A 162 1.91 -4.57 3.05
CA SER A 162 2.84 -3.86 2.17
C SER A 162 2.37 -2.43 1.86
N ALA A 163 1.05 -2.22 1.67
CA ALA A 163 0.47 -0.90 1.46
C ALA A 163 0.74 0.01 2.65
N THR A 164 0.36 -0.43 3.85
CA THR A 164 0.54 0.35 5.08
C THR A 164 2.02 0.62 5.38
N ALA A 165 2.91 -0.36 5.17
CA ALA A 165 4.35 -0.13 5.33
C ALA A 165 4.88 0.97 4.41
N LYS A 166 4.41 1.03 3.15
CA LYS A 166 4.78 2.09 2.21
C LYS A 166 4.17 3.44 2.62
N MET A 167 2.91 3.48 3.08
CA MET A 167 2.24 4.68 3.57
C MET A 167 3.03 5.31 4.72
N PHE A 168 3.40 4.51 5.71
CA PHE A 168 4.10 4.96 6.91
C PHE A 168 5.63 5.08 6.77
N LYS A 169 6.19 4.81 5.58
CA LYS A 169 7.64 4.87 5.35
C LYS A 169 8.24 6.21 5.81
N ASN A 170 7.55 7.31 5.50
CA ASN A 170 7.98 8.67 5.81
C ASN A 170 7.22 9.29 7.01
N TYR A 171 6.61 8.49 7.87
CA TYR A 171 6.01 8.92 9.13
C TYR A 171 6.96 8.63 10.30
N PRO A 172 7.14 9.54 11.28
CA PRO A 172 6.78 10.95 11.16
C PRO A 172 7.60 11.64 10.06
N PRO A 173 7.06 12.70 9.43
CA PRO A 173 7.83 13.46 8.45
C PRO A 173 9.08 14.03 9.12
N LYS A 174 10.16 14.13 8.36
CA LYS A 174 11.38 14.80 8.84
C LYS A 174 11.15 16.31 8.78
N PRO A 175 11.66 17.06 9.79
CA PRO A 175 11.60 18.51 9.78
C PRO A 175 12.38 19.11 8.62
#